data_6691522f2783ceb3699cb14f1176124e
#
_entry.id   6691522f2783ceb3699cb14f1176124e
#
_cell.length_a   1.000
_cell.length_b   1.000
_cell.length_c   1.000
_cell.angle_alpha   90.00
_cell.angle_beta   90.00
_cell.angle_gamma   90.00
#
_symmetry.space_group_name_H-M   'P 1'
#
loop_
_entity.id
_entity.type
_entity.pdbx_description
1 polymer ?
#
loop_
_entity_poly.entity_id
_entity_poly.type
_entity_poly.pdbx_seq_one_letter_code
_entity_poly.pdbx_strand_id
1 'polypeptide(L)'
;MAGTRRTSWVWIVFTAVIGAMLITAATVVAVRLIAPEPATVSVHAPATLLVDGKAPPPIPVPAQGSFALATSLDGLVADRDATAVRPIGSVAKAMTALVVLAAHPLELNASGPSITMTNTDVQLYRQAVAEGGSNLRVRAGEVFTERNLLLALLLPSADNIAESLALWVSGNRSAFIARLNATAAAMGMHHTHFADPSGLSNRTVSTAADLVLLAKAVIANPALASVVGTATTELPDGTVLKNLDILLSQQDGWLGIKTGWTGAAGGCLLFADQTFYETGQVITVWGAVLGQPPDSDADPAHPELGEAFASAQSAVVAAIATYASVDLAASPPQVSGSVSTKWGSTTLVQIDNHAPVFAFVRAGAVLRLHLSVLSPRAPLGSGSTVAELTGVLNAKTSVTWKVISNSAIAEPSMWWKLFSG
;
A
#
# COMPACT_ATOMS: atom_id res chain seq x y z
N MET A 1 -18.96 53.11 -84.45
CA MET A 1 -19.62 53.16 -83.08
C MET A 1 -19.16 51.95 -82.23
N ALA A 2 -18.00 51.97 -81.64
CA ALA A 2 -17.48 50.88 -80.83
C ALA A 2 -16.62 51.34 -79.65
N GLY A 3 -17.01 52.43 -78.99
CA GLY A 3 -16.15 53.05 -77.96
C GLY A 3 -16.80 53.13 -76.54
N THR A 4 -18.10 52.92 -76.35
CA THR A 4 -18.77 53.24 -75.10
C THR A 4 -19.11 52.04 -74.20
N ARG A 5 -18.93 50.78 -74.68
CA ARG A 5 -19.21 49.61 -73.81
C ARG A 5 -18.04 49.12 -72.95
N ARG A 6 -16.78 49.44 -73.26
CA ARG A 6 -15.64 48.98 -72.49
C ARG A 6 -15.43 49.81 -71.22
N THR A 7 -15.74 51.08 -71.20
CA THR A 7 -15.65 51.95 -69.99
C THR A 7 -16.67 51.62 -68.93
N SER A 8 -17.86 51.21 -69.28
CA SER A 8 -18.91 50.80 -68.29
C SER A 8 -18.56 49.52 -67.51
N TRP A 9 -17.89 48.54 -68.17
CA TRP A 9 -17.52 47.31 -67.54
C TRP A 9 -16.37 47.48 -66.52
N VAL A 10 -15.40 48.37 -66.82
CA VAL A 10 -14.29 48.70 -65.91
C VAL A 10 -14.84 49.38 -64.65
N TRP A 11 -15.84 50.28 -64.78
CA TRP A 11 -16.49 50.92 -63.65
C TRP A 11 -17.33 49.94 -62.81
N ILE A 12 -17.99 48.96 -63.40
CA ILE A 12 -18.73 47.92 -62.68
C ILE A 12 -17.78 47.00 -61.93
N VAL A 13 -16.69 46.57 -62.54
CA VAL A 13 -15.65 45.76 -61.87
C VAL A 13 -14.98 46.56 -60.75
N PHE A 14 -14.67 47.84 -60.99
CA PHE A 14 -14.04 48.69 -59.96
C PHE A 14 -14.98 48.91 -58.75
N THR A 15 -16.26 49.20 -58.98
CA THR A 15 -17.22 49.32 -57.88
C THR A 15 -17.49 48.02 -57.16
N ALA A 16 -17.51 46.88 -57.86
CA ALA A 16 -17.64 45.56 -57.24
C ALA A 16 -16.39 45.21 -56.38
N VAL A 17 -15.19 45.53 -56.83
CA VAL A 17 -13.95 45.31 -56.02
C VAL A 17 -13.94 46.23 -54.81
N ILE A 18 -14.28 47.50 -54.95
CA ILE A 18 -14.41 48.42 -53.80
C ILE A 18 -15.47 47.93 -52.83
N GLY A 19 -16.65 47.52 -53.33
CA GLY A 19 -17.73 46.95 -52.51
C GLY A 19 -17.29 45.71 -51.75
N ALA A 20 -16.56 44.80 -52.42
CA ALA A 20 -16.01 43.61 -51.77
C ALA A 20 -14.97 43.97 -50.71
N MET A 21 -14.06 44.95 -51.00
CA MET A 21 -13.09 45.43 -50.00
C MET A 21 -13.78 46.07 -48.78
N LEU A 22 -14.83 46.86 -48.98
CA LEU A 22 -15.58 47.48 -47.90
C LEU A 22 -16.34 46.42 -47.04
N ILE A 23 -16.91 45.44 -47.69
CA ILE A 23 -17.60 44.34 -46.99
C ILE A 23 -16.54 43.53 -46.19
N THR A 24 -15.41 43.22 -46.77
CA THR A 24 -14.33 42.50 -46.07
C THR A 24 -13.80 43.32 -44.91
N ALA A 25 -13.55 44.62 -45.08
CA ALA A 25 -13.14 45.53 -44.02
C ALA A 25 -14.19 45.62 -42.90
N ALA A 26 -15.47 45.75 -43.24
CA ALA A 26 -16.57 45.79 -42.28
C ALA A 26 -16.69 44.45 -41.50
N THR A 27 -16.52 43.33 -42.20
CA THR A 27 -16.53 42.01 -41.58
C THR A 27 -15.33 41.82 -40.61
N VAL A 28 -14.11 42.23 -41.00
CA VAL A 28 -12.96 42.19 -40.13
C VAL A 28 -13.12 43.06 -38.89
N VAL A 29 -13.67 44.26 -39.06
CA VAL A 29 -13.97 45.17 -37.94
C VAL A 29 -15.04 44.55 -37.03
N ALA A 30 -16.13 44.03 -37.60
CA ALA A 30 -17.18 43.39 -36.83
C ALA A 30 -16.64 42.15 -36.01
N VAL A 31 -15.82 41.32 -36.63
CA VAL A 31 -15.18 40.17 -35.96
C VAL A 31 -14.26 40.66 -34.83
N ARG A 32 -13.43 41.69 -35.06
CA ARG A 32 -12.57 42.26 -34.01
C ARG A 32 -13.35 42.88 -32.85
N LEU A 33 -14.51 43.49 -33.08
CA LEU A 33 -15.31 44.07 -32.04
C LEU A 33 -16.04 43.06 -31.19
N ILE A 34 -16.39 41.91 -31.79
CA ILE A 34 -17.20 40.86 -31.12
C ILE A 34 -16.30 39.77 -30.52
N ALA A 35 -15.09 39.55 -31.11
CA ALA A 35 -14.22 38.47 -30.63
C ALA A 35 -13.80 38.68 -29.17
N PRO A 36 -13.92 37.65 -28.32
CA PRO A 36 -13.45 37.75 -26.96
C PRO A 36 -11.93 37.73 -26.95
N GLU A 37 -11.34 38.64 -26.20
CA GLU A 37 -9.89 38.81 -26.13
C GLU A 37 -9.27 37.84 -25.09
N PRO A 38 -8.10 37.25 -25.39
CA PRO A 38 -7.44 36.34 -24.45
C PRO A 38 -6.89 37.12 -23.24
N ALA A 39 -7.01 36.47 -22.07
CA ALA A 39 -6.37 36.92 -20.85
C ALA A 39 -5.19 36.00 -20.51
N THR A 40 -4.13 36.58 -19.98
CA THR A 40 -2.94 35.85 -19.54
C THR A 40 -3.08 35.49 -18.06
N VAL A 41 -2.99 34.22 -17.76
CA VAL A 41 -3.05 33.68 -16.38
C VAL A 41 -1.66 33.35 -15.92
N SER A 42 -1.26 33.89 -14.78
CA SER A 42 -0.03 33.54 -14.07
C SER A 42 -0.42 33.07 -12.67
N VAL A 43 -0.20 31.79 -12.39
CA VAL A 43 -0.51 31.18 -11.08
C VAL A 43 0.69 30.40 -10.59
N HIS A 44 1.00 30.55 -9.34
CA HIS A 44 2.02 29.81 -8.62
C HIS A 44 1.35 29.02 -7.49
N ALA A 45 1.63 27.74 -7.44
CA ALA A 45 1.18 26.83 -6.40
C ALA A 45 2.37 25.98 -5.92
N PRO A 46 2.36 25.50 -4.65
CA PRO A 46 3.36 24.54 -4.19
C PRO A 46 3.26 23.22 -4.98
N ALA A 47 4.36 22.48 -5.07
CA ALA A 47 4.36 21.16 -5.73
C ALA A 47 3.73 20.06 -4.84
N THR A 48 3.68 20.31 -3.52
CA THR A 48 3.18 19.34 -2.53
C THR A 48 2.41 20.07 -1.43
N LEU A 49 1.49 19.35 -0.79
CA LEU A 49 0.76 19.79 0.38
C LEU A 49 0.79 18.68 1.43
N LEU A 50 1.23 19.01 2.64
CA LEU A 50 1.16 18.11 3.79
C LEU A 50 -0.28 18.11 4.32
N VAL A 51 -0.91 16.94 4.34
CA VAL A 51 -2.25 16.76 4.90
C VAL A 51 -2.15 16.98 6.42
N ASP A 52 -3.08 17.74 7.00
CA ASP A 52 -3.10 18.17 8.43
C ASP A 52 -1.93 19.03 8.90
N GLY A 53 -0.95 19.35 8.08
CA GLY A 53 0.20 20.15 8.45
C GLY A 53 1.08 19.54 9.56
N LYS A 54 0.86 18.26 9.92
CA LYS A 54 1.57 17.56 10.99
C LYS A 54 2.43 16.44 10.43
N ALA A 55 3.64 16.29 10.98
CA ALA A 55 4.44 15.10 10.75
C ALA A 55 3.80 13.89 11.45
N PRO A 56 3.91 12.67 10.86
CA PRO A 56 3.41 11.48 11.53
C PRO A 56 4.17 11.25 12.84
N PRO A 57 3.50 10.81 13.91
CA PRO A 57 4.20 10.39 15.11
C PRO A 57 5.13 9.21 14.78
N PRO A 58 6.29 9.10 15.43
CA PRO A 58 7.20 7.99 15.21
C PRO A 58 6.55 6.67 15.65
N ILE A 59 6.67 5.64 14.82
CA ILE A 59 6.30 4.27 15.18
C ILE A 59 7.48 3.67 15.95
N PRO A 60 7.28 3.11 17.15
CA PRO A 60 8.34 2.46 17.90
C PRO A 60 8.96 1.30 17.09
N VAL A 61 10.27 1.19 17.15
CA VAL A 61 11.00 0.06 16.58
C VAL A 61 11.86 -0.58 17.67
N PRO A 62 12.12 -1.89 17.64
CA PRO A 62 12.91 -2.55 18.67
C PRO A 62 14.31 -1.96 18.78
N ALA A 63 14.89 -1.98 19.98
CA ALA A 63 16.24 -1.44 20.23
C ALA A 63 17.34 -2.28 19.57
N GLN A 64 17.08 -3.56 19.28
CA GLN A 64 18.00 -4.52 18.71
C GLN A 64 17.34 -5.33 17.58
N GLY A 65 18.13 -6.13 16.87
CA GLY A 65 17.64 -7.02 15.83
C GLY A 65 17.22 -6.29 14.57
N SER A 66 16.28 -6.89 13.83
CA SER A 66 15.71 -6.31 12.60
C SER A 66 14.19 -6.25 12.70
N PHE A 67 13.63 -5.24 12.08
CA PHE A 67 12.19 -4.97 12.11
C PHE A 67 11.72 -4.41 10.78
N ALA A 68 10.52 -4.78 10.36
CA ALA A 68 9.79 -4.15 9.27
C ALA A 68 8.30 -4.19 9.56
N LEU A 69 7.61 -3.09 9.31
CA LEU A 69 6.17 -2.97 9.44
C LEU A 69 5.59 -2.27 8.22
N ALA A 70 4.62 -2.90 7.60
CA ALA A 70 3.92 -2.39 6.43
C ALA A 70 2.41 -2.36 6.66
N THR A 71 1.73 -1.45 5.98
CA THR A 71 0.28 -1.35 6.00
C THR A 71 -0.33 -1.55 4.62
N SER A 72 -1.62 -1.86 4.56
CA SER A 72 -2.36 -2.04 3.30
C SER A 72 -2.49 -0.77 2.48
N LEU A 73 -2.36 0.41 3.10
CA LEU A 73 -2.50 1.70 2.42
C LEU A 73 -1.17 2.29 1.94
N ASP A 74 -0.11 2.23 2.78
CA ASP A 74 1.12 2.99 2.54
C ASP A 74 2.36 2.11 2.29
N GLY A 75 2.22 0.77 2.35
CA GLY A 75 3.37 -0.12 2.25
C GLY A 75 4.24 -0.07 3.50
N LEU A 76 5.56 -0.06 3.38
CA LEU A 76 6.51 0.00 4.50
C LEU A 76 6.39 1.37 5.20
N VAL A 77 6.07 1.36 6.50
CA VAL A 77 5.84 2.57 7.31
C VAL A 77 6.80 2.72 8.49
N ALA A 78 7.45 1.64 8.90
CA ALA A 78 8.52 1.66 9.89
C ALA A 78 9.48 0.51 9.64
N ASP A 79 10.76 0.75 9.88
CA ASP A 79 11.80 -0.27 9.76
C ASP A 79 12.98 0.00 10.69
N ARG A 80 13.74 -1.08 10.96
CA ARG A 80 15.07 -1.07 11.53
C ARG A 80 15.87 -2.22 10.92
N ASP A 81 17.01 -1.93 10.34
CA ASP A 81 17.86 -2.93 9.71
C ASP A 81 17.07 -3.98 8.87
N ALA A 82 15.99 -3.48 8.19
CA ALA A 82 15.00 -4.34 7.54
C ALA A 82 15.56 -5.24 6.44
N THR A 83 16.74 -4.91 5.90
CA THR A 83 17.44 -5.67 4.86
C THR A 83 18.59 -6.52 5.41
N ALA A 84 18.84 -6.49 6.72
CA ALA A 84 19.88 -7.32 7.33
C ALA A 84 19.44 -8.80 7.32
N VAL A 85 20.28 -9.65 6.74
CA VAL A 85 20.05 -11.10 6.67
C VAL A 85 20.33 -11.73 8.04
N ARG A 86 19.34 -12.46 8.57
CA ARG A 86 19.41 -13.12 9.88
C ARG A 86 18.80 -14.51 9.83
N PRO A 87 19.23 -15.45 10.72
CA PRO A 87 18.48 -16.68 10.98
C PRO A 87 17.07 -16.33 11.46
N ILE A 88 16.08 -17.11 11.03
CA ILE A 88 14.65 -16.79 11.28
C ILE A 88 13.94 -17.80 12.18
N GLY A 89 14.65 -18.86 12.58
CA GLY A 89 14.05 -19.92 13.38
C GLY A 89 12.76 -20.47 12.76
N SER A 90 11.84 -20.87 13.59
CA SER A 90 10.56 -21.49 13.18
C SER A 90 9.63 -20.59 12.36
N VAL A 91 9.96 -19.30 12.13
CA VAL A 91 9.25 -18.46 11.15
C VAL A 91 9.25 -19.10 9.75
N ALA A 92 10.29 -19.89 9.45
CA ALA A 92 10.39 -20.68 8.22
C ALA A 92 9.17 -21.57 7.93
N LYS A 93 8.49 -22.07 8.98
CA LYS A 93 7.32 -22.93 8.83
C LYS A 93 6.12 -22.25 8.17
N ALA A 94 6.07 -20.92 8.19
CA ALA A 94 5.06 -20.17 7.42
C ALA A 94 5.24 -20.37 5.91
N MET A 95 6.49 -20.37 5.41
CA MET A 95 6.79 -20.70 4.02
C MET A 95 6.53 -22.17 3.72
N THR A 96 6.88 -23.07 4.65
CA THR A 96 6.59 -24.50 4.52
C THR A 96 5.09 -24.74 4.33
N ALA A 97 4.24 -24.12 5.16
CA ALA A 97 2.80 -24.21 5.02
C ALA A 97 2.29 -23.64 3.68
N LEU A 98 2.82 -22.51 3.24
CA LEU A 98 2.46 -21.90 1.96
C LEU A 98 2.78 -22.82 0.78
N VAL A 99 3.96 -23.47 0.79
CA VAL A 99 4.37 -24.42 -0.26
C VAL A 99 3.55 -25.71 -0.22
N VAL A 100 3.15 -26.18 0.97
CA VAL A 100 2.23 -27.31 1.12
C VAL A 100 0.89 -26.98 0.47
N LEU A 101 0.29 -25.83 0.80
CA LEU A 101 -0.98 -25.40 0.21
C LEU A 101 -0.90 -25.04 -1.28
N ALA A 102 0.27 -24.68 -1.77
CA ALA A 102 0.47 -24.51 -3.22
C ALA A 102 0.47 -25.84 -3.99
N ALA A 103 0.89 -26.94 -3.33
CA ALA A 103 0.86 -28.28 -3.89
C ALA A 103 -0.49 -28.99 -3.69
N HIS A 104 -1.11 -28.77 -2.54
CA HIS A 104 -2.39 -29.35 -2.12
C HIS A 104 -3.31 -28.20 -1.63
N PRO A 105 -4.04 -27.52 -2.51
CA PRO A 105 -4.89 -26.40 -2.12
C PRO A 105 -6.03 -26.83 -1.19
N LEU A 106 -6.27 -26.08 -0.14
CA LEU A 106 -7.39 -26.25 0.78
C LEU A 106 -8.40 -25.12 0.64
N GLU A 107 -9.67 -25.46 0.58
CA GLU A 107 -10.75 -24.49 0.79
C GLU A 107 -10.83 -24.10 2.28
N LEU A 108 -11.39 -22.94 2.55
CA LEU A 108 -11.60 -22.47 3.91
C LEU A 108 -12.35 -23.52 4.74
N ASN A 109 -11.79 -23.91 5.88
CA ASN A 109 -12.30 -24.93 6.79
C ASN A 109 -12.33 -26.38 6.23
N ALA A 110 -11.83 -26.64 5.04
CA ALA A 110 -11.69 -28.01 4.56
C ALA A 110 -10.61 -28.76 5.35
N SER A 111 -10.83 -30.05 5.53
CA SER A 111 -9.87 -30.94 6.22
C SER A 111 -8.68 -31.32 5.30
N GLY A 112 -8.89 -31.35 3.99
CA GLY A 112 -7.92 -31.85 3.02
C GLY A 112 -7.77 -33.36 3.03
N PRO A 113 -6.82 -33.88 2.26
CA PRO A 113 -6.54 -35.31 2.18
C PRO A 113 -6.09 -35.88 3.53
N SER A 114 -6.35 -37.17 3.70
CA SER A 114 -5.85 -37.95 4.84
C SER A 114 -4.42 -38.40 4.58
N ILE A 115 -3.55 -38.21 5.57
CA ILE A 115 -2.13 -38.54 5.54
C ILE A 115 -1.85 -39.57 6.61
N THR A 116 -1.39 -40.74 6.20
CA THR A 116 -1.05 -41.84 7.15
C THR A 116 0.41 -41.72 7.56
N MET A 117 0.67 -41.59 8.83
CA MET A 117 2.02 -41.55 9.40
C MET A 117 2.72 -42.91 9.25
N THR A 118 3.97 -42.84 8.85
CA THR A 118 4.84 -44.00 8.58
C THR A 118 5.88 -44.18 9.68
N ASN A 119 6.68 -45.26 9.59
CA ASN A 119 7.85 -45.43 10.46
C ASN A 119 8.88 -44.31 10.30
N THR A 120 8.97 -43.70 9.10
CA THR A 120 9.84 -42.53 8.87
C THR A 120 9.37 -41.34 9.71
N ASP A 121 8.07 -41.07 9.77
CA ASP A 121 7.52 -39.96 10.57
C ASP A 121 7.75 -40.18 12.07
N VAL A 122 7.69 -41.43 12.53
CA VAL A 122 8.07 -41.80 13.92
C VAL A 122 9.55 -41.57 14.18
N GLN A 123 10.44 -41.81 13.19
CA GLN A 123 11.86 -41.51 13.34
C GLN A 123 12.11 -40.01 13.39
N LEU A 124 11.44 -39.21 12.53
CA LEU A 124 11.48 -37.73 12.56
C LEU A 124 11.02 -37.19 13.91
N TYR A 125 9.94 -37.74 14.47
CA TYR A 125 9.48 -37.40 15.82
C TYR A 125 10.55 -37.67 16.88
N ARG A 126 11.17 -38.87 16.87
CA ARG A 126 12.22 -39.22 17.83
C ARG A 126 13.47 -38.30 17.67
N GLN A 127 13.80 -37.94 16.46
CA GLN A 127 14.89 -37.02 16.19
C GLN A 127 14.56 -35.62 16.75
N ALA A 128 13.38 -35.06 16.48
CA ALA A 128 12.97 -33.77 17.01
C ALA A 128 13.01 -33.76 18.55
N VAL A 129 12.56 -34.82 19.20
CA VAL A 129 12.65 -34.96 20.66
C VAL A 129 14.10 -34.99 21.15
N ALA A 130 14.98 -35.73 20.47
CA ALA A 130 16.40 -35.85 20.83
C ALA A 130 17.17 -34.53 20.66
N GLU A 131 16.76 -33.69 19.69
CA GLU A 131 17.32 -32.37 19.43
C GLU A 131 16.70 -31.27 20.33
N GLY A 132 15.72 -31.61 21.19
CA GLY A 132 15.01 -30.65 22.03
C GLY A 132 14.10 -29.68 21.23
N GLY A 133 13.74 -30.07 20.00
CA GLY A 133 12.87 -29.29 19.14
C GLY A 133 11.38 -29.44 19.49
N SER A 134 10.59 -28.47 19.06
CA SER A 134 9.12 -28.54 19.12
C SER A 134 8.62 -29.75 18.32
N ASN A 135 7.65 -30.49 18.84
CA ASN A 135 7.23 -31.72 18.17
C ASN A 135 5.75 -32.07 18.42
N LEU A 136 5.19 -32.86 17.51
CA LEU A 136 3.93 -33.57 17.70
C LEU A 136 4.24 -35.05 17.76
N ARG A 137 3.75 -35.74 18.81
CA ARG A 137 3.85 -37.21 18.92
C ARG A 137 3.02 -37.86 17.81
N VAL A 138 3.63 -38.79 17.07
CA VAL A 138 2.97 -39.58 16.03
C VAL A 138 3.30 -41.05 16.15
N ARG A 139 2.39 -41.92 15.66
CA ARG A 139 2.56 -43.37 15.59
C ARG A 139 2.41 -43.83 14.13
N ALA A 140 3.12 -44.89 13.77
CA ALA A 140 2.93 -45.51 12.46
C ALA A 140 1.50 -46.06 12.32
N GLY A 141 0.87 -45.77 11.18
CA GLY A 141 -0.52 -46.09 10.91
C GLY A 141 -1.54 -45.04 11.41
N GLU A 142 -1.12 -44.06 12.18
CA GLU A 142 -1.98 -42.96 12.61
C GLU A 142 -2.32 -42.05 11.41
N VAL A 143 -3.55 -41.56 11.36
CA VAL A 143 -4.07 -40.80 10.24
C VAL A 143 -4.43 -39.40 10.69
N PHE A 144 -3.85 -38.41 10.05
CA PHE A 144 -4.17 -36.98 10.19
C PHE A 144 -4.68 -36.42 8.85
N THR A 145 -5.52 -35.41 8.95
CA THR A 145 -5.83 -34.62 7.75
C THR A 145 -4.71 -33.61 7.49
N GLU A 146 -4.61 -33.13 6.26
CA GLU A 146 -3.66 -32.04 5.91
C GLU A 146 -3.83 -30.85 6.86
N ARG A 147 -5.07 -30.41 7.13
CA ARG A 147 -5.36 -29.32 8.07
C ARG A 147 -4.84 -29.62 9.49
N ASN A 148 -4.98 -30.86 9.98
CA ASN A 148 -4.45 -31.24 11.30
C ASN A 148 -2.93 -31.07 11.35
N LEU A 149 -2.23 -31.46 10.29
CA LEU A 149 -0.78 -31.33 10.23
C LEU A 149 -0.34 -29.88 10.07
N LEU A 150 -1.08 -29.04 9.32
CA LEU A 150 -0.82 -27.60 9.24
C LEU A 150 -1.03 -26.92 10.61
N LEU A 151 -2.07 -27.30 11.36
CA LEU A 151 -2.27 -26.83 12.73
C LEU A 151 -1.10 -27.24 13.64
N ALA A 152 -0.66 -28.50 13.57
CA ALA A 152 0.47 -28.99 14.37
C ALA A 152 1.82 -28.32 13.95
N LEU A 153 2.00 -28.01 12.67
CA LEU A 153 3.15 -27.29 12.16
C LEU A 153 3.23 -25.87 12.73
N LEU A 154 2.10 -25.15 12.78
CA LEU A 154 2.07 -23.72 12.98
C LEU A 154 1.79 -23.31 14.43
N LEU A 155 0.88 -23.99 15.15
CA LEU A 155 0.52 -23.63 16.52
C LEU A 155 1.65 -24.00 17.51
N PRO A 156 1.92 -25.28 17.79
CA PRO A 156 3.01 -25.68 18.69
C PRO A 156 4.37 -25.70 17.97
N SER A 157 4.42 -25.34 16.69
CA SER A 157 5.67 -25.25 15.93
C SER A 157 6.37 -26.61 15.68
N ALA A 158 5.66 -27.73 15.48
CA ALA A 158 6.23 -29.08 15.41
C ALA A 158 7.23 -29.24 14.24
N ASP A 159 8.52 -29.45 14.57
CA ASP A 159 9.62 -29.60 13.62
C ASP A 159 9.51 -30.90 12.83
N ASN A 160 9.15 -32.01 13.49
CA ASN A 160 8.94 -33.29 12.82
C ASN A 160 7.81 -33.21 11.78
N ILE A 161 6.77 -32.42 12.02
CA ILE A 161 5.67 -32.25 11.06
C ILE A 161 6.15 -31.43 9.84
N ALA A 162 7.06 -30.46 10.01
CA ALA A 162 7.67 -29.78 8.88
C ALA A 162 8.40 -30.76 7.94
N GLU A 163 9.17 -31.68 8.49
CA GLU A 163 9.88 -32.70 7.71
C GLU A 163 8.90 -33.73 7.10
N SER A 164 7.89 -34.20 7.86
CA SER A 164 6.84 -35.10 7.34
C SER A 164 6.10 -34.51 6.16
N LEU A 165 5.67 -33.26 6.25
CA LEU A 165 5.01 -32.53 5.16
C LEU A 165 5.92 -32.33 3.95
N ALA A 166 7.22 -32.06 4.18
CA ALA A 166 8.20 -31.95 3.11
C ALA A 166 8.34 -33.25 2.32
N LEU A 167 8.37 -34.40 3.02
CA LEU A 167 8.43 -35.71 2.39
C LEU A 167 7.12 -36.02 1.66
N TRP A 168 5.97 -35.72 2.26
CA TRP A 168 4.67 -35.95 1.65
C TRP A 168 4.48 -35.18 0.34
N VAL A 169 4.87 -33.89 0.31
CA VAL A 169 4.68 -33.02 -0.87
C VAL A 169 5.70 -33.32 -1.98
N SER A 170 6.94 -33.68 -1.64
CA SER A 170 8.05 -33.72 -2.62
C SER A 170 8.77 -35.07 -2.69
N GLY A 171 8.40 -36.06 -1.88
CA GLY A 171 9.05 -37.36 -1.82
C GLY A 171 10.43 -37.36 -1.18
N ASN A 172 11.11 -36.21 -1.14
CA ASN A 172 12.38 -36.06 -0.47
C ASN A 172 12.61 -34.62 0.00
N ARG A 173 13.45 -34.48 1.04
CA ARG A 173 13.76 -33.21 1.71
C ARG A 173 14.40 -32.18 0.77
N SER A 174 15.35 -32.59 -0.06
CA SER A 174 16.08 -31.67 -0.96
C SER A 174 15.16 -31.05 -2.02
N ALA A 175 14.25 -31.85 -2.58
CA ALA A 175 13.26 -31.34 -3.55
C ALA A 175 12.31 -30.34 -2.89
N PHE A 176 11.91 -30.56 -1.64
CA PHE A 176 11.06 -29.61 -0.92
C PHE A 176 11.82 -28.30 -0.61
N ILE A 177 13.06 -28.38 -0.15
CA ILE A 177 13.91 -27.19 0.06
C ILE A 177 14.07 -26.39 -1.24
N ALA A 178 14.26 -27.06 -2.38
CA ALA A 178 14.32 -26.40 -3.67
C ALA A 178 13.00 -25.64 -3.98
N ARG A 179 11.84 -26.22 -3.64
CA ARG A 179 10.53 -25.53 -3.79
C ARG A 179 10.41 -24.33 -2.86
N LEU A 180 10.85 -24.43 -1.59
CA LEU A 180 10.86 -23.28 -0.67
C LEU A 180 11.63 -22.10 -1.27
N ASN A 181 12.85 -22.35 -1.76
CA ASN A 181 13.71 -21.32 -2.34
C ASN A 181 13.14 -20.76 -3.67
N ALA A 182 12.57 -21.63 -4.50
CA ALA A 182 11.91 -21.18 -5.74
C ALA A 182 10.68 -20.29 -5.44
N THR A 183 9.87 -20.65 -4.42
CA THR A 183 8.73 -19.84 -3.99
C THR A 183 9.19 -18.50 -3.43
N ALA A 184 10.23 -18.48 -2.59
CA ALA A 184 10.79 -17.23 -2.08
C ALA A 184 11.24 -16.30 -3.22
N ALA A 185 11.98 -16.84 -4.20
CA ALA A 185 12.42 -16.08 -5.36
C ALA A 185 11.24 -15.53 -6.19
N ALA A 186 10.21 -16.36 -6.43
CA ALA A 186 9.01 -15.94 -7.15
C ALA A 186 8.21 -14.84 -6.43
N MET A 187 8.29 -14.80 -5.09
CA MET A 187 7.69 -13.76 -4.26
C MET A 187 8.53 -12.48 -4.16
N GLY A 188 9.75 -12.45 -4.75
CA GLY A 188 10.67 -11.32 -4.65
C GLY A 188 11.46 -11.27 -3.33
N MET A 189 11.51 -12.37 -2.57
CA MET A 189 12.26 -12.50 -1.33
C MET A 189 13.76 -12.80 -1.64
N HIS A 190 14.44 -11.82 -2.20
CA HIS A 190 15.78 -12.01 -2.80
C HIS A 190 16.91 -12.23 -1.77
N HIS A 191 16.67 -11.93 -0.50
CA HIS A 191 17.63 -12.10 0.59
C HIS A 191 17.24 -13.26 1.51
N THR A 192 16.39 -14.18 1.04
CA THR A 192 15.87 -15.33 1.78
C THR A 192 16.44 -16.62 1.25
N HIS A 193 16.90 -17.48 2.15
CA HIS A 193 17.40 -18.82 1.84
C HIS A 193 16.92 -19.83 2.87
N PHE A 194 16.29 -20.90 2.40
CA PHE A 194 15.87 -22.03 3.22
C PHE A 194 16.88 -23.18 3.04
N ALA A 195 17.45 -23.64 4.15
CA ALA A 195 18.31 -24.82 4.23
C ALA A 195 17.59 -26.03 4.83
N ASP A 196 16.40 -25.80 5.41
CA ASP A 196 15.52 -26.81 5.99
C ASP A 196 14.06 -26.30 6.01
N PRO A 197 13.05 -27.19 6.18
CA PRO A 197 11.64 -26.80 6.22
C PRO A 197 11.18 -26.27 7.59
N SER A 198 11.95 -26.48 8.67
CA SER A 198 11.53 -26.14 10.04
C SER A 198 12.13 -24.82 10.56
N GLY A 199 13.29 -24.41 10.02
CA GLY A 199 14.04 -23.24 10.48
C GLY A 199 15.03 -23.54 11.62
N LEU A 200 15.28 -24.81 11.95
CA LEU A 200 16.30 -25.19 12.92
C LEU A 200 17.71 -24.89 12.46
N SER A 201 17.94 -24.94 11.16
CA SER A 201 19.24 -24.62 10.57
C SER A 201 19.52 -23.11 10.63
N ASN A 202 20.67 -22.73 11.18
CA ASN A 202 21.14 -21.34 11.16
C ASN A 202 21.41 -20.80 9.75
N ARG A 203 21.40 -21.67 8.72
CA ARG A 203 21.48 -21.29 7.31
C ARG A 203 20.13 -21.00 6.68
N THR A 204 19.02 -21.25 7.38
CA THR A 204 17.69 -20.77 7.01
C THR A 204 17.58 -19.33 7.47
N VAL A 205 17.73 -18.40 6.52
CA VAL A 205 17.90 -16.97 6.77
C VAL A 205 16.94 -16.15 5.92
N SER A 206 16.59 -14.96 6.40
CA SER A 206 15.77 -13.99 5.68
C SER A 206 16.05 -12.57 6.19
N THR A 207 15.34 -11.60 5.64
CA THR A 207 15.31 -10.23 6.11
C THR A 207 13.91 -9.88 6.61
N ALA A 208 13.77 -8.90 7.49
CA ALA A 208 12.46 -8.45 7.95
C ALA A 208 11.60 -7.92 6.78
N ALA A 209 12.22 -7.27 5.79
CA ALA A 209 11.54 -6.79 4.59
C ALA A 209 10.99 -7.94 3.73
N ASP A 210 11.78 -8.99 3.49
CA ASP A 210 11.33 -10.18 2.73
C ASP A 210 10.20 -10.89 3.48
N LEU A 211 10.28 -10.99 4.80
CA LEU A 211 9.26 -11.63 5.62
C LEU A 211 7.90 -10.89 5.60
N VAL A 212 7.89 -9.58 5.40
CA VAL A 212 6.63 -8.84 5.15
C VAL A 212 5.93 -9.36 3.89
N LEU A 213 6.68 -9.74 2.84
CA LEU A 213 6.08 -10.35 1.64
C LEU A 213 5.47 -11.71 1.97
N LEU A 214 6.14 -12.50 2.80
CA LEU A 214 5.60 -13.78 3.28
C LEU A 214 4.34 -13.58 4.12
N ALA A 215 4.32 -12.62 5.06
CA ALA A 215 3.13 -12.31 5.87
C ALA A 215 1.92 -11.96 5.00
N LYS A 216 2.11 -11.13 3.96
CA LYS A 216 1.05 -10.80 3.00
C LYS A 216 0.51 -12.03 2.29
N ALA A 217 1.38 -12.92 1.83
CA ALA A 217 0.98 -14.14 1.11
C ALA A 217 0.23 -15.12 2.04
N VAL A 218 0.66 -15.26 3.30
CA VAL A 218 0.01 -16.10 4.30
C VAL A 218 -1.42 -15.62 4.58
N ILE A 219 -1.59 -14.33 4.83
CA ILE A 219 -2.91 -13.75 5.15
C ILE A 219 -3.81 -13.70 3.91
N ALA A 220 -3.25 -13.58 2.71
CA ALA A 220 -4.01 -13.62 1.47
C ALA A 220 -4.58 -15.02 1.15
N ASN A 221 -4.09 -16.08 1.77
CA ASN A 221 -4.64 -17.43 1.65
C ASN A 221 -5.65 -17.71 2.77
N PRO A 222 -6.96 -17.80 2.50
CA PRO A 222 -7.98 -17.91 3.55
C PRO A 222 -7.83 -19.15 4.45
N ALA A 223 -7.43 -20.29 3.89
CA ALA A 223 -7.22 -21.51 4.67
C ALA A 223 -6.03 -21.35 5.63
N LEU A 224 -4.94 -20.76 5.14
CA LEU A 224 -3.74 -20.53 5.96
C LEU A 224 -3.98 -19.45 7.01
N ALA A 225 -4.65 -18.37 6.65
CA ALA A 225 -5.03 -17.32 7.60
C ALA A 225 -5.88 -17.89 8.75
N SER A 226 -6.83 -18.78 8.44
CA SER A 226 -7.63 -19.49 9.44
C SER A 226 -6.78 -20.37 10.37
N VAL A 227 -5.75 -21.05 9.83
CA VAL A 227 -4.86 -21.91 10.64
C VAL A 227 -3.97 -21.06 11.54
N VAL A 228 -3.28 -20.04 11.02
CA VAL A 228 -2.36 -19.20 11.81
C VAL A 228 -3.09 -18.39 12.88
N GLY A 229 -4.33 -17.97 12.62
CA GLY A 229 -5.19 -17.24 13.55
C GLY A 229 -5.84 -18.12 14.63
N THR A 230 -5.58 -19.42 14.66
CA THR A 230 -6.13 -20.33 15.67
C THR A 230 -5.28 -20.26 16.94
N ALA A 231 -5.85 -19.80 18.05
CA ALA A 231 -5.15 -19.74 19.34
C ALA A 231 -5.01 -21.12 19.99
N THR A 232 -6.09 -21.93 19.95
CA THR A 232 -6.11 -23.28 20.55
C THR A 232 -7.08 -24.16 19.76
N THR A 233 -6.73 -25.41 19.59
CA THR A 233 -7.62 -26.43 18.98
C THR A 233 -7.30 -27.80 19.55
N GLU A 234 -8.22 -28.76 19.33
CA GLU A 234 -8.05 -30.16 19.75
C GLU A 234 -8.03 -31.05 18.50
N LEU A 235 -7.07 -31.95 18.43
CA LEU A 235 -7.01 -32.99 17.39
C LEU A 235 -8.00 -34.12 17.70
N PRO A 236 -8.37 -34.96 16.70
CA PRO A 236 -9.35 -36.06 16.89
C PRO A 236 -8.96 -37.08 17.96
N ASP A 237 -7.69 -37.19 18.31
CA ASP A 237 -7.18 -38.08 19.38
C ASP A 237 -7.20 -37.45 20.77
N GLY A 238 -7.74 -36.22 20.92
CA GLY A 238 -7.79 -35.49 22.19
C GLY A 238 -6.52 -34.65 22.46
N THR A 239 -5.53 -34.62 21.55
CA THR A 239 -4.34 -33.78 21.71
C THR A 239 -4.69 -32.31 21.54
N VAL A 240 -4.44 -31.50 22.58
CA VAL A 240 -4.64 -30.05 22.53
C VAL A 240 -3.43 -29.37 21.94
N LEU A 241 -3.64 -28.62 20.86
CA LEU A 241 -2.63 -27.74 20.24
C LEU A 241 -2.85 -26.31 20.69
N LYS A 242 -1.82 -25.69 21.24
CA LYS A 242 -1.80 -24.26 21.61
C LYS A 242 -0.86 -23.50 20.70
N ASN A 243 -1.29 -22.34 20.23
CA ASN A 243 -0.43 -21.43 19.48
C ASN A 243 0.55 -20.74 20.45
N LEU A 244 1.81 -20.68 20.06
CA LEU A 244 2.84 -19.96 20.80
C LEU A 244 2.69 -18.44 20.65
N ASP A 245 1.89 -17.96 19.69
CA ASP A 245 1.54 -16.54 19.53
C ASP A 245 0.44 -16.17 20.53
N ILE A 246 0.85 -15.68 21.68
CA ILE A 246 -0.05 -15.30 22.78
C ILE A 246 -0.94 -14.09 22.43
N LEU A 247 -0.51 -13.23 21.49
CA LEU A 247 -1.25 -12.04 21.10
C LEU A 247 -2.59 -12.37 20.44
N LEU A 248 -2.75 -13.57 19.88
CA LEU A 248 -4.04 -14.07 19.38
C LEU A 248 -5.18 -14.06 20.40
N SER A 249 -4.85 -14.14 21.70
CA SER A 249 -5.82 -14.11 22.79
C SER A 249 -5.79 -12.81 23.60
N GLN A 250 -4.87 -11.91 23.32
CA GLN A 250 -4.62 -10.69 24.11
C GLN A 250 -4.90 -9.40 23.35
N GLN A 251 -4.91 -9.45 22.00
CA GLN A 251 -5.08 -8.27 21.18
C GLN A 251 -6.18 -8.48 20.13
N ASP A 252 -7.20 -7.63 20.17
CA ASP A 252 -8.24 -7.60 19.15
C ASP A 252 -7.64 -7.22 17.78
N GLY A 253 -8.08 -7.94 16.73
CA GLY A 253 -7.59 -7.72 15.38
C GLY A 253 -6.32 -8.49 15.03
N TRP A 254 -5.62 -9.11 15.99
CA TRP A 254 -4.42 -9.90 15.74
C TRP A 254 -4.73 -11.16 14.92
N LEU A 255 -4.00 -11.37 13.84
CA LEU A 255 -4.20 -12.48 12.90
C LEU A 255 -3.15 -13.60 13.04
N GLY A 256 -2.19 -13.45 13.94
CA GLY A 256 -1.05 -14.34 14.08
C GLY A 256 0.12 -13.84 13.23
N ILE A 257 1.05 -14.61 12.94
CA ILE A 257 1.24 -15.70 11.97
C ILE A 257 2.14 -16.80 12.56
N LYS A 258 3.40 -16.45 12.92
CA LYS A 258 4.36 -17.47 13.39
C LYS A 258 5.45 -16.88 14.28
N THR A 259 5.63 -17.51 15.42
CA THR A 259 6.77 -17.31 16.32
C THR A 259 7.98 -18.12 15.87
N GLY A 260 9.17 -17.69 16.25
CA GLY A 260 10.40 -18.46 16.03
C GLY A 260 11.45 -18.14 17.07
N TRP A 261 12.19 -19.17 17.47
CA TRP A 261 13.34 -19.00 18.35
C TRP A 261 14.38 -20.10 18.09
N THR A 262 15.63 -19.73 18.08
CA THR A 262 16.80 -20.61 18.26
C THR A 262 17.89 -19.77 18.92
N GLY A 263 18.89 -20.41 19.53
CA GLY A 263 19.99 -19.67 20.15
C GLY A 263 20.73 -18.74 19.20
N ALA A 264 20.70 -19.01 17.87
CA ALA A 264 21.31 -18.15 16.85
C ALA A 264 20.34 -17.10 16.28
N ALA A 265 19.04 -17.41 16.21
CA ALA A 265 18.04 -16.49 15.66
C ALA A 265 17.60 -15.44 16.67
N GLY A 266 17.65 -15.75 17.97
CA GLY A 266 16.95 -14.96 18.98
C GLY A 266 15.44 -15.08 18.83
N GLY A 267 14.68 -14.25 19.54
CA GLY A 267 13.23 -14.16 19.41
C GLY A 267 12.84 -13.56 18.05
N CYS A 268 11.95 -14.26 17.35
CA CYS A 268 11.44 -13.87 16.03
C CYS A 268 9.92 -13.96 16.01
N LEU A 269 9.28 -13.02 15.34
CA LEU A 269 7.83 -12.99 15.14
C LEU A 269 7.51 -12.49 13.74
N LEU A 270 6.77 -13.30 12.99
CA LEU A 270 6.08 -12.89 11.77
C LEU A 270 4.62 -12.67 12.11
N PHE A 271 4.09 -11.50 11.85
CA PHE A 271 2.76 -11.13 12.34
C PHE A 271 1.91 -10.35 11.33
N ALA A 272 0.61 -10.37 11.60
CA ALA A 272 -0.36 -9.49 10.97
C ALA A 272 -1.44 -9.08 11.97
N ASP A 273 -2.01 -7.90 11.74
CA ASP A 273 -3.15 -7.34 12.48
C ASP A 273 -4.12 -6.70 11.49
N GLN A 274 -5.41 -6.71 11.83
CA GLN A 274 -6.44 -6.07 11.03
C GLN A 274 -7.35 -5.22 11.91
N THR A 275 -7.37 -3.92 11.64
CA THR A 275 -8.17 -2.95 12.38
C THR A 275 -9.31 -2.42 11.52
N PHE A 276 -10.52 -2.42 12.11
CA PHE A 276 -11.73 -1.86 11.52
C PHE A 276 -12.01 -0.50 12.12
N TYR A 277 -12.17 0.51 11.28
CA TYR A 277 -12.51 1.86 11.71
C TYR A 277 -14.01 2.11 11.58
N GLU A 278 -14.57 2.99 12.41
CA GLU A 278 -16.00 3.38 12.38
C GLU A 278 -16.44 3.89 11.01
N THR A 279 -15.53 4.41 10.21
CA THR A 279 -15.76 4.86 8.83
C THR A 279 -15.98 3.71 7.84
N GLY A 280 -15.88 2.44 8.28
CA GLY A 280 -15.92 1.26 7.43
C GLY A 280 -14.58 0.96 6.73
N GLN A 281 -13.56 1.73 6.98
CA GLN A 281 -12.21 1.46 6.47
C GLN A 281 -11.55 0.32 7.24
N VAL A 282 -10.77 -0.49 6.53
CA VAL A 282 -10.02 -1.61 7.11
C VAL A 282 -8.55 -1.42 6.79
N ILE A 283 -7.70 -1.45 7.81
CA ILE A 283 -6.25 -1.48 7.64
C ILE A 283 -5.74 -2.85 8.07
N THR A 284 -4.99 -3.48 7.19
CA THR A 284 -4.19 -4.65 7.55
C THR A 284 -2.73 -4.21 7.70
N VAL A 285 -2.14 -4.61 8.80
CA VAL A 285 -0.72 -4.41 9.12
C VAL A 285 -0.02 -5.74 8.99
N TRP A 286 1.17 -5.76 8.40
CA TRP A 286 2.05 -6.92 8.33
C TRP A 286 3.42 -6.53 8.84
N GLY A 287 4.05 -7.40 9.62
CA GLY A 287 5.39 -7.10 10.10
C GLY A 287 6.20 -8.33 10.45
N ALA A 288 7.48 -8.08 10.66
CA ALA A 288 8.45 -9.05 11.14
C ALA A 288 9.39 -8.41 12.16
N VAL A 289 9.59 -9.10 13.28
CA VAL A 289 10.60 -8.81 14.31
C VAL A 289 11.58 -9.96 14.31
N LEU A 290 12.89 -9.69 14.26
CA LEU A 290 13.94 -10.69 14.23
C LEU A 290 15.05 -10.36 15.23
N GLY A 291 15.63 -11.39 15.82
CA GLY A 291 16.85 -11.27 16.60
C GLY A 291 16.68 -10.58 17.95
N GLN A 292 15.53 -10.77 18.61
CA GLN A 292 15.30 -10.20 19.91
C GLN A 292 15.98 -11.01 21.03
N PRO A 293 16.52 -10.35 22.06
CA PRO A 293 17.04 -11.05 23.22
C PRO A 293 15.92 -11.69 24.03
N PRO A 294 16.20 -12.69 24.87
CA PRO A 294 15.24 -13.16 25.86
C PRO A 294 14.86 -12.05 26.84
N ASP A 295 13.57 -12.03 27.19
CA ASP A 295 13.03 -11.13 28.21
C ASP A 295 12.68 -11.94 29.46
N SER A 296 13.33 -11.62 30.59
CA SER A 296 13.11 -12.29 31.88
C SER A 296 11.75 -11.98 32.50
N ASP A 297 11.10 -10.88 32.07
CA ASP A 297 9.82 -10.42 32.62
C ASP A 297 8.63 -10.93 31.78
N ALA A 298 8.91 -11.61 30.65
CA ALA A 298 7.89 -12.20 29.79
C ALA A 298 7.28 -13.49 30.36
N ASP A 299 6.43 -14.14 29.54
CA ASP A 299 5.87 -15.46 29.89
C ASP A 299 7.02 -16.42 30.28
N PRO A 300 7.02 -16.96 31.51
CA PRO A 300 8.06 -17.89 31.96
C PRO A 300 8.22 -19.15 31.09
N ALA A 301 7.19 -19.51 30.32
CA ALA A 301 7.23 -20.63 29.41
C ALA A 301 8.04 -20.32 28.12
N HIS A 302 8.03 -19.04 27.71
CA HIS A 302 8.67 -18.58 26.46
C HIS A 302 9.30 -17.20 26.60
N PRO A 303 10.26 -17.04 27.55
CA PRO A 303 10.89 -15.73 27.79
C PRO A 303 11.63 -15.20 26.55
N GLU A 304 12.04 -16.09 25.65
CA GLU A 304 12.71 -15.78 24.40
C GLU A 304 11.84 -15.04 23.37
N LEU A 305 10.53 -14.98 23.56
CA LEU A 305 9.58 -14.32 22.64
C LEU A 305 9.06 -12.97 23.16
N GLY A 306 9.25 -12.65 24.44
CA GLY A 306 8.66 -11.49 25.09
C GLY A 306 8.93 -10.18 24.38
N GLU A 307 10.20 -9.88 24.11
CA GLU A 307 10.62 -8.67 23.40
C GLU A 307 10.08 -8.60 21.96
N ALA A 308 9.94 -9.74 21.29
CA ALA A 308 9.36 -9.78 19.95
C ALA A 308 7.88 -9.43 19.96
N PHE A 309 7.12 -9.93 20.95
CA PHE A 309 5.71 -9.57 21.14
C PHE A 309 5.54 -8.10 21.52
N ALA A 310 6.28 -7.61 22.50
CA ALA A 310 6.19 -6.23 22.95
C ALA A 310 6.51 -5.24 21.83
N SER A 311 7.57 -5.51 21.06
CA SER A 311 7.95 -4.69 19.91
C SER A 311 6.87 -4.68 18.82
N ALA A 312 6.30 -5.83 18.48
CA ALA A 312 5.26 -5.94 17.47
C ALA A 312 3.98 -5.21 17.91
N GLN A 313 3.50 -5.48 19.14
CA GLN A 313 2.29 -4.88 19.67
C GLN A 313 2.38 -3.35 19.74
N SER A 314 3.47 -2.82 20.31
CA SER A 314 3.66 -1.36 20.42
C SER A 314 3.72 -0.68 19.05
N ALA A 315 4.37 -1.30 18.07
CA ALA A 315 4.47 -0.78 16.71
C ALA A 315 3.12 -0.82 15.98
N VAL A 316 2.35 -1.91 16.12
CA VAL A 316 1.00 -2.02 15.53
C VAL A 316 0.08 -0.94 16.10
N VAL A 317 -0.02 -0.83 17.43
CA VAL A 317 -0.84 0.18 18.10
C VAL A 317 -0.47 1.58 17.66
N ALA A 318 0.82 1.90 17.61
CA ALA A 318 1.28 3.21 17.15
C ALA A 318 0.97 3.43 15.66
N ALA A 319 1.13 2.42 14.80
CA ALA A 319 0.87 2.55 13.37
C ALA A 319 -0.61 2.82 13.07
N ILE A 320 -1.52 2.03 13.65
CA ILE A 320 -2.97 2.19 13.42
C ILE A 320 -3.48 3.53 13.95
N ALA A 321 -2.93 4.04 15.06
CA ALA A 321 -3.28 5.34 15.62
C ALA A 321 -2.91 6.54 14.72
N THR A 322 -2.07 6.33 13.71
CA THR A 322 -1.70 7.39 12.76
C THR A 322 -2.74 7.64 11.68
N TYR A 323 -3.74 6.80 11.53
CA TYR A 323 -4.74 6.90 10.47
C TYR A 323 -6.02 7.59 10.96
N ALA A 324 -6.53 8.49 10.14
CA ALA A 324 -7.79 9.20 10.39
C ALA A 324 -8.52 9.55 9.09
N SER A 325 -9.82 9.80 9.20
CA SER A 325 -10.57 10.44 8.13
C SER A 325 -10.35 11.94 8.19
N VAL A 326 -9.81 12.51 7.12
CA VAL A 326 -9.44 13.92 7.03
C VAL A 326 -10.17 14.56 5.86
N ASP A 327 -10.71 15.76 6.05
CA ASP A 327 -11.21 16.58 4.95
C ASP A 327 -10.04 17.25 4.22
N LEU A 328 -9.71 16.75 3.04
CA LEU A 328 -8.62 17.29 2.21
C LEU A 328 -8.89 18.71 1.72
N ALA A 329 -10.16 19.14 1.68
CA ALA A 329 -10.55 20.47 1.23
C ALA A 329 -10.46 21.52 2.36
N ALA A 330 -10.43 21.10 3.62
CA ALA A 330 -10.40 22.00 4.78
C ALA A 330 -9.14 22.88 4.87
N SER A 331 -8.03 22.44 4.30
CA SER A 331 -6.76 23.18 4.29
C SER A 331 -6.23 23.31 2.85
N PRO A 332 -6.83 24.19 2.03
CA PRO A 332 -6.40 24.34 0.65
C PRO A 332 -4.96 24.89 0.56
N PRO A 333 -4.20 24.51 -0.46
CA PRO A 333 -2.85 25.02 -0.66
C PRO A 333 -2.86 26.53 -0.92
N GLN A 334 -1.83 27.20 -0.50
CA GLN A 334 -1.63 28.64 -0.78
C GLN A 334 -1.32 28.80 -2.27
N VAL A 335 -2.10 29.63 -2.95
CA VAL A 335 -1.84 30.02 -4.33
C VAL A 335 -1.62 31.53 -4.41
N SER A 336 -0.76 31.94 -5.34
CA SER A 336 -0.57 33.35 -5.69
C SER A 336 -0.57 33.51 -7.19
N GLY A 337 -1.01 34.69 -7.65
CA GLY A 337 -1.00 34.97 -9.07
C GLY A 337 -2.03 36.00 -9.49
N SER A 338 -2.15 36.19 -10.79
CA SER A 338 -3.05 37.15 -11.39
C SER A 338 -3.51 36.71 -12.76
N VAL A 339 -4.66 37.28 -13.15
CA VAL A 339 -5.13 37.27 -14.53
C VAL A 339 -4.95 38.68 -15.05
N SER A 340 -4.22 38.84 -16.13
CA SER A 340 -3.93 40.14 -16.78
C SER A 340 -4.36 40.15 -18.23
N THR A 341 -4.61 41.32 -18.72
CA THR A 341 -5.04 41.54 -20.10
C THR A 341 -4.08 42.51 -20.81
N LYS A 342 -4.05 42.46 -22.11
CA LYS A 342 -3.23 43.39 -22.94
C LYS A 342 -3.65 44.87 -22.80
N TRP A 343 -4.88 45.14 -22.34
CA TRP A 343 -5.38 46.52 -22.12
C TRP A 343 -5.20 47.03 -20.69
N GLY A 344 -4.39 46.31 -19.89
CA GLY A 344 -3.97 46.76 -18.57
C GLY A 344 -4.88 46.38 -17.40
N SER A 345 -5.95 45.68 -17.63
CA SER A 345 -6.78 45.17 -16.54
C SER A 345 -6.12 43.95 -15.86
N THR A 346 -6.11 43.94 -14.55
CA THR A 346 -5.53 42.84 -13.75
C THR A 346 -6.42 42.54 -12.57
N THR A 347 -6.58 41.24 -12.26
CA THR A 347 -7.20 40.77 -11.02
C THR A 347 -6.34 39.69 -10.39
N LEU A 348 -6.36 39.58 -9.05
CA LEU A 348 -5.69 38.51 -8.33
C LEU A 348 -6.52 37.21 -8.41
N VAL A 349 -5.88 36.11 -8.10
CA VAL A 349 -6.51 34.79 -8.02
C VAL A 349 -6.59 34.31 -6.58
N GLN A 350 -7.56 33.44 -6.31
CA GLN A 350 -7.70 32.75 -5.03
C GLN A 350 -8.25 31.34 -5.28
N ILE A 351 -8.15 30.49 -4.28
CA ILE A 351 -8.84 29.18 -4.29
C ILE A 351 -10.30 29.38 -3.92
N ASP A 352 -11.20 28.75 -4.67
CA ASP A 352 -12.61 28.66 -4.35
C ASP A 352 -12.83 27.68 -3.19
N ASN A 353 -13.79 27.98 -2.30
CA ASN A 353 -14.19 27.08 -1.23
C ASN A 353 -14.92 25.87 -1.82
N HIS A 354 -14.39 24.68 -1.53
CA HIS A 354 -14.95 23.42 -1.99
C HIS A 354 -15.87 22.77 -0.96
N ALA A 355 -16.77 21.91 -1.45
CA ALA A 355 -17.44 20.93 -0.62
C ALA A 355 -16.40 19.99 0.02
N PRO A 356 -16.62 19.51 1.25
CA PRO A 356 -15.71 18.60 1.93
C PRO A 356 -15.38 17.37 1.08
N VAL A 357 -14.09 17.00 1.04
CA VAL A 357 -13.59 15.80 0.37
C VAL A 357 -12.86 14.95 1.41
N PHE A 358 -13.57 14.00 1.97
CA PHE A 358 -12.99 13.12 2.99
C PHE A 358 -12.14 12.03 2.38
N ALA A 359 -10.93 11.86 2.93
CA ALA A 359 -10.05 10.74 2.65
C ALA A 359 -9.56 10.13 3.96
N PHE A 360 -9.46 8.80 3.96
CA PHE A 360 -8.85 8.08 5.07
C PHE A 360 -7.34 7.98 4.80
N VAL A 361 -6.55 8.67 5.61
CA VAL A 361 -5.12 8.87 5.37
C VAL A 361 -4.32 8.72 6.64
N ARG A 362 -3.04 8.41 6.47
CA ARG A 362 -2.07 8.47 7.56
C ARG A 362 -1.69 9.93 7.83
N ALA A 363 -1.50 10.28 9.11
CA ALA A 363 -0.92 11.57 9.50
C ALA A 363 0.40 11.80 8.77
N GLY A 364 0.61 13.02 8.29
CA GLY A 364 1.78 13.36 7.48
C GLY A 364 1.72 12.90 6.03
N ALA A 365 0.57 12.44 5.55
CA ALA A 365 0.37 12.15 4.14
C ALA A 365 0.60 13.41 3.28
N VAL A 366 1.21 13.23 2.12
CA VAL A 366 1.58 14.30 1.21
C VAL A 366 0.80 14.18 -0.10
N LEU A 367 0.02 15.22 -0.43
CA LEU A 367 -0.59 15.38 -1.74
C LEU A 367 0.45 15.92 -2.71
N ARG A 368 0.58 15.30 -3.88
CA ARG A 368 1.29 15.86 -5.02
C ARG A 368 0.34 16.76 -5.79
N LEU A 369 0.73 18.02 -6.01
CA LEU A 369 -0.12 19.03 -6.62
C LEU A 369 0.24 19.22 -8.09
N HIS A 370 -0.79 19.22 -8.95
CA HIS A 370 -0.70 19.49 -10.37
C HIS A 370 -1.56 20.69 -10.72
N LEU A 371 -0.92 21.75 -11.22
CA LEU A 371 -1.60 22.96 -11.66
C LEU A 371 -1.89 22.87 -13.17
N SER A 372 -3.15 23.02 -13.54
CA SER A 372 -3.62 23.13 -14.92
C SER A 372 -4.18 24.54 -15.17
N VAL A 373 -3.43 25.34 -15.91
CA VAL A 373 -3.82 26.72 -16.24
C VAL A 373 -4.75 26.71 -17.44
N LEU A 374 -5.88 27.40 -17.31
CA LEU A 374 -6.85 27.59 -18.38
C LEU A 374 -6.48 28.78 -19.25
N SER A 375 -7.11 28.91 -20.40
CA SER A 375 -6.94 30.03 -21.34
C SER A 375 -8.23 30.85 -21.39
N PRO A 376 -8.55 31.60 -20.31
CA PRO A 376 -9.79 32.37 -20.27
C PRO A 376 -9.76 33.53 -21.23
N ARG A 377 -10.95 34.00 -21.61
CA ARG A 377 -11.15 35.16 -22.46
C ARG A 377 -12.02 36.18 -21.76
N ALA A 378 -11.71 37.45 -21.93
CA ALA A 378 -12.55 38.53 -21.41
C ALA A 378 -13.84 38.73 -22.27
N PRO A 379 -14.95 39.15 -21.64
CA PRO A 379 -15.08 39.50 -20.22
C PRO A 379 -15.07 38.31 -19.29
N LEU A 380 -14.50 38.48 -18.10
CA LEU A 380 -14.48 37.50 -17.03
C LEU A 380 -15.33 38.00 -15.87
N GLY A 381 -16.24 37.19 -15.37
CA GLY A 381 -16.97 37.48 -14.12
C GLY A 381 -16.04 37.29 -12.89
N SER A 382 -16.38 37.94 -11.79
CA SER A 382 -15.79 37.57 -10.49
C SER A 382 -16.12 36.11 -10.18
N GLY A 383 -15.16 35.34 -9.67
CA GLY A 383 -15.32 33.90 -9.41
C GLY A 383 -15.16 33.01 -10.66
N SER A 384 -14.76 33.57 -11.82
CA SER A 384 -14.48 32.74 -13.00
C SER A 384 -13.28 31.83 -12.77
N THR A 385 -13.42 30.53 -13.07
CA THR A 385 -12.30 29.57 -12.99
C THR A 385 -11.24 29.87 -14.03
N VAL A 386 -10.00 30.04 -13.60
CA VAL A 386 -8.85 30.41 -14.44
C VAL A 386 -7.73 29.37 -14.41
N ALA A 387 -7.73 28.50 -13.40
CA ALA A 387 -6.88 27.31 -13.31
C ALA A 387 -7.55 26.25 -12.42
N GLU A 388 -7.05 25.02 -12.50
CA GLU A 388 -7.42 23.93 -11.62
C GLU A 388 -6.16 23.39 -10.95
N LEU A 389 -6.23 23.15 -9.64
CA LEU A 389 -5.16 22.59 -8.85
C LEU A 389 -5.61 21.23 -8.32
N THR A 390 -5.04 20.15 -8.84
CA THR A 390 -5.38 18.79 -8.44
C THR A 390 -4.32 18.23 -7.51
N GLY A 391 -4.72 17.84 -6.31
CA GLY A 391 -3.91 17.10 -5.35
C GLY A 391 -4.16 15.60 -5.49
N VAL A 392 -3.10 14.81 -5.65
CA VAL A 392 -3.16 13.35 -5.78
C VAL A 392 -2.45 12.70 -4.61
N LEU A 393 -3.15 11.78 -3.96
CA LEU A 393 -2.65 10.92 -2.90
C LEU A 393 -2.68 9.46 -3.39
N ASN A 394 -1.55 8.76 -3.36
CA ASN A 394 -1.45 7.32 -3.63
C ASN A 394 -2.18 6.84 -4.91
N ALA A 395 -2.17 7.61 -5.99
CA ALA A 395 -2.78 7.32 -7.30
C ALA A 395 -4.29 6.99 -7.30
N LYS A 396 -4.95 6.92 -6.14
CA LYS A 396 -6.37 6.51 -6.00
C LYS A 396 -7.29 7.61 -5.47
N THR A 397 -6.76 8.54 -4.69
CA THR A 397 -7.53 9.63 -4.08
C THR A 397 -7.04 10.95 -4.63
N SER A 398 -7.95 11.77 -5.13
CA SER A 398 -7.63 13.10 -5.63
C SER A 398 -8.66 14.13 -5.13
N VAL A 399 -8.19 15.34 -4.93
CA VAL A 399 -9.01 16.51 -4.66
C VAL A 399 -8.64 17.60 -5.67
N THR A 400 -9.63 18.29 -6.22
CA THR A 400 -9.39 19.36 -7.19
C THR A 400 -9.96 20.66 -6.67
N TRP A 401 -9.11 21.67 -6.51
CA TRP A 401 -9.50 23.03 -6.17
C TRP A 401 -9.58 23.88 -7.44
N LYS A 402 -10.62 24.72 -7.54
CA LYS A 402 -10.72 25.73 -8.58
C LYS A 402 -9.94 26.97 -8.14
N VAL A 403 -9.11 27.48 -9.03
CA VAL A 403 -8.47 28.78 -8.87
C VAL A 403 -9.30 29.78 -9.64
N ILE A 404 -9.85 30.76 -8.94
CA ILE A 404 -10.82 31.73 -9.48
C ILE A 404 -10.28 33.14 -9.45
N SER A 405 -10.85 34.00 -10.31
CA SER A 405 -10.56 35.42 -10.30
C SER A 405 -11.28 36.15 -9.15
N ASN A 406 -10.56 36.99 -8.40
CA ASN A 406 -11.13 37.74 -7.26
C ASN A 406 -12.14 38.79 -7.69
N SER A 407 -11.95 39.39 -8.87
CA SER A 407 -12.85 40.39 -9.41
C SER A 407 -13.05 40.20 -10.92
N ALA A 408 -14.08 40.85 -11.45
CA ALA A 408 -14.41 40.82 -12.86
C ALA A 408 -13.35 41.59 -13.71
N ILE A 409 -13.09 41.10 -14.90
CA ILE A 409 -12.34 41.80 -15.94
C ILE A 409 -13.33 42.18 -17.05
N ALA A 410 -13.51 43.47 -17.25
CA ALA A 410 -14.37 44.02 -18.30
C ALA A 410 -13.77 43.81 -19.69
N GLU A 411 -14.58 43.91 -20.70
CA GLU A 411 -14.14 43.99 -22.08
C GLU A 411 -13.24 45.23 -22.32
N PRO A 412 -12.25 45.14 -23.27
CA PRO A 412 -11.52 46.29 -23.69
C PRO A 412 -12.47 47.31 -24.36
N SER A 413 -12.07 48.59 -24.31
CA SER A 413 -12.84 49.63 -24.98
C SER A 413 -12.89 49.38 -26.50
N MET A 414 -13.94 49.90 -27.16
CA MET A 414 -14.11 49.84 -28.63
C MET A 414 -12.85 50.40 -29.36
N TRP A 415 -12.30 51.50 -28.85
CA TRP A 415 -11.08 52.09 -29.40
C TRP A 415 -9.88 51.16 -29.31
N TRP A 416 -9.72 50.44 -28.19
CA TRP A 416 -8.61 49.48 -28.06
C TRP A 416 -8.81 48.32 -29.04
N LYS A 417 -10.00 47.73 -29.17
CA LYS A 417 -10.30 46.65 -30.12
C LYS A 417 -9.99 47.05 -31.59
N LEU A 418 -10.21 48.31 -31.94
CA LEU A 418 -9.97 48.81 -33.32
C LEU A 418 -8.47 49.09 -33.60
N PHE A 419 -7.74 49.61 -32.63
CA PHE A 419 -6.42 50.22 -32.90
C PHE A 419 -5.23 49.56 -32.19
N SER A 420 -5.44 48.59 -31.23
CA SER A 420 -4.36 48.02 -30.43
C SER A 420 -4.27 46.48 -30.54
N GLY A 421 -5.09 45.84 -31.35
CA GLY A 421 -5.13 44.39 -31.52
C GLY A 421 -4.25 43.86 -32.65
#